data_79bf63ef231134b61f01e5d3131bcfe8
#
_entry.id   79bf63ef231134b61f01e5d3131bcfe8
#
_cell.length_a   1.000
_cell.length_b   1.000
_cell.length_c   1.000
_cell.angle_alpha   90.00
_cell.angle_beta   90.00
_cell.angle_gamma   90.00
#
_symmetry.space_group_name_H-M   'P 1'
#
loop_
_entity.id
_entity.type
_entity.pdbx_description
1 polymer ?
#
loop_
_entity_poly.entity_id
_entity_poly.type
_entity_poly.pdbx_seq_one_letter_code
_entity_poly.pdbx_strand_id
1 'polypeptide(L)'
;MPSRPALAALVSALLFAPVPGRGEDPQMAIHPQKAPPSITLDRTDEKGVVSGGRVESMMAHVRSIDYTRREITLHGPGGRVETLEVGPEVKNLERISVGDRVNIRYREGLVLRFQPPGREDAAPEISKDVKRTGMGDVLSGTETVRARGTVTVTAIDAASRAVTLQGPGGKTHVVKAGPDVALDRVKVGDKFAATYSAAMALSVEPVRRE
;
A
#
# COMPACT_ATOMS: atom_id res chain seq x y z
N MET A 1 -8.12 11.86 21.95
CA MET A 1 -6.98 11.25 21.24
C MET A 1 -7.54 10.42 20.11
N PRO A 2 -7.34 10.76 18.85
CA PRO A 2 -7.88 9.97 17.76
C PRO A 2 -6.97 8.74 17.52
N SER A 3 -7.54 7.56 17.71
CA SER A 3 -6.93 6.27 17.43
C SER A 3 -6.61 6.17 15.94
N ARG A 4 -5.35 5.95 15.63
CA ARG A 4 -4.88 5.67 14.27
C ARG A 4 -5.25 4.23 13.93
N PRO A 5 -6.01 3.94 12.87
CA PRO A 5 -6.27 2.57 12.48
C PRO A 5 -4.98 1.94 11.96
N ALA A 6 -4.56 0.84 12.54
CA ALA A 6 -3.30 0.14 12.21
C ALA A 6 -3.27 -0.39 10.75
N LEU A 7 -4.41 -0.64 10.14
CA LEU A 7 -4.46 -0.93 8.71
C LEU A 7 -4.02 0.25 7.84
N ALA A 8 -4.16 1.49 8.33
CA ALA A 8 -3.67 2.67 7.62
C ALA A 8 -2.14 2.77 7.61
N ALA A 9 -1.45 2.11 8.53
CA ALA A 9 0.01 2.16 8.60
C ALA A 9 0.71 1.38 7.47
N LEU A 10 0.08 0.34 6.94
CA LEU A 10 0.64 -0.43 5.82
C LEU A 10 0.40 0.23 4.45
N VAL A 11 -0.63 1.03 4.34
CA VAL A 11 -0.99 1.75 3.10
C VAL A 11 -0.48 3.19 3.10
N SER A 12 -0.03 3.70 4.26
CA SER A 12 0.44 5.10 4.44
C SER A 12 1.75 5.43 3.73
N ALA A 13 2.28 4.56 3.00
CA ALA A 13 3.64 4.72 2.51
C ALA A 13 3.68 5.41 1.18
N LEU A 14 2.82 6.16 0.68
CA LEU A 14 3.15 6.48 -0.70
C LEU A 14 2.70 7.86 -1.12
N LEU A 15 3.31 8.52 -1.83
CA LEU A 15 3.24 9.72 -2.66
C LEU A 15 2.40 10.92 -2.11
N PHE A 16 1.35 10.67 -1.29
CA PHE A 16 0.33 11.71 -1.05
C PHE A 16 -0.01 12.01 0.42
N ALA A 17 0.59 11.34 1.41
CA ALA A 17 0.25 11.60 2.81
C ALA A 17 0.87 12.93 3.33
N PRO A 18 0.10 13.80 3.99
CA PRO A 18 0.65 14.98 4.64
C PRO A 18 1.59 14.56 5.79
N VAL A 19 2.68 15.30 5.95
CA VAL A 19 3.64 15.12 7.03
C VAL A 19 2.96 15.51 8.35
N PRO A 20 2.80 14.62 9.34
CA PRO A 20 2.51 15.04 10.70
C PRO A 20 3.76 15.69 11.29
N GLY A 21 3.56 16.82 11.96
CA GLY A 21 4.61 17.60 12.59
C GLY A 21 5.47 16.80 13.56
N ARG A 22 6.69 17.23 13.64
CA ARG A 22 7.83 16.77 14.42
C ARG A 22 7.48 16.56 15.89
N GLY A 23 7.67 15.34 16.38
CA GLY A 23 7.76 14.96 17.77
C GLY A 23 8.72 13.80 17.85
N GLU A 24 9.94 14.09 18.32
CA GLU A 24 10.97 13.10 18.58
C GLU A 24 10.57 12.27 19.80
N ASP A 25 10.61 10.94 19.67
CA ASP A 25 10.75 10.04 20.81
C ASP A 25 11.77 8.94 20.48
N PRO A 26 12.71 8.69 21.40
CA PRO A 26 13.88 7.89 21.12
C PRO A 26 13.68 6.41 21.43
N GLN A 27 14.34 5.58 20.63
CA GLN A 27 14.65 4.17 20.86
C GLN A 27 13.52 3.16 20.74
N MET A 28 13.25 2.78 19.52
CA MET A 28 13.00 1.38 19.20
C MET A 28 13.90 1.02 18.03
N ALA A 29 14.90 0.19 18.28
CA ALA A 29 15.78 -0.35 17.24
C ALA A 29 14.95 -1.20 16.29
N ILE A 30 14.46 -0.57 15.24
CA ILE A 30 13.81 -1.23 14.14
C ILE A 30 14.92 -1.91 13.35
N HIS A 31 14.91 -3.24 13.33
CA HIS A 31 15.71 -3.98 12.36
C HIS A 31 15.49 -3.35 10.97
N PRO A 32 16.53 -3.28 10.11
CA PRO A 32 16.40 -2.67 8.80
C PRO A 32 15.31 -3.42 8.04
N GLN A 33 14.12 -2.85 8.01
CA GLN A 33 13.06 -3.35 7.13
C GLN A 33 13.62 -3.21 5.72
N LYS A 34 13.81 -4.35 5.07
CA LYS A 34 14.07 -4.41 3.64
C LYS A 34 13.09 -3.43 2.98
N ALA A 35 13.62 -2.41 2.32
CA ALA A 35 12.81 -1.40 1.63
C ALA A 35 11.71 -2.13 0.85
N PRO A 36 10.46 -1.67 0.95
CA PRO A 36 9.37 -2.33 0.25
C PRO A 36 9.75 -2.43 -1.23
N PRO A 37 9.51 -3.56 -1.89
CA PRO A 37 9.84 -3.73 -3.29
C PRO A 37 9.17 -2.60 -4.08
N SER A 38 9.95 -1.89 -4.88
CA SER A 38 9.46 -0.78 -5.71
C SER A 38 8.46 -1.31 -6.74
N ILE A 39 7.44 -0.50 -7.05
CA ILE A 39 6.54 -0.80 -8.16
C ILE A 39 7.35 -0.83 -9.45
N THR A 40 7.17 -1.87 -10.26
CA THR A 40 7.73 -1.92 -11.61
C THR A 40 6.68 -1.39 -12.60
N LEU A 41 7.07 -0.40 -13.37
CA LEU A 41 6.28 0.16 -14.47
C LEU A 41 6.63 -0.62 -15.73
N ASP A 42 5.78 -1.52 -16.17
CA ASP A 42 6.06 -2.52 -17.21
C ASP A 42 5.18 -2.37 -18.46
N ARG A 43 4.25 -1.41 -18.48
CA ARG A 43 3.34 -1.21 -19.59
C ARG A 43 3.35 0.23 -20.04
N THR A 44 3.44 0.43 -21.36
CA THR A 44 3.22 1.71 -22.01
C THR A 44 2.12 1.54 -23.04
N ASP A 45 1.06 2.36 -22.95
CA ASP A 45 -0.01 2.36 -23.96
C ASP A 45 0.35 3.23 -25.19
N GLU A 46 -0.49 3.16 -26.22
CA GLU A 46 -0.32 3.95 -27.47
C GLU A 46 -0.33 5.47 -27.24
N LYS A 47 -0.85 5.92 -26.10
CA LYS A 47 -0.91 7.34 -25.70
C LYS A 47 0.26 7.74 -24.80
N GLY A 48 1.25 6.86 -24.60
CA GLY A 48 2.41 7.11 -23.77
C GLY A 48 2.11 7.12 -22.26
N VAL A 49 1.00 6.51 -21.84
CA VAL A 49 0.69 6.31 -20.41
C VAL A 49 1.48 5.11 -19.91
N VAL A 50 2.31 5.32 -18.92
CA VAL A 50 3.11 4.26 -18.30
C VAL A 50 2.39 3.74 -17.07
N SER A 51 2.28 2.45 -16.93
CA SER A 51 1.63 1.82 -15.80
C SER A 51 2.35 0.56 -15.34
N GLY A 52 2.14 0.20 -14.10
CA GLY A 52 2.64 -1.02 -13.51
C GLY A 52 2.06 -1.26 -12.14
N GLY A 53 2.42 -2.39 -11.55
CA GLY A 53 1.94 -2.73 -10.23
C GLY A 53 2.51 -4.04 -9.74
N ARG A 54 2.03 -4.45 -8.56
CA ARG A 54 2.39 -5.74 -7.97
C ARG A 54 1.20 -6.35 -7.26
N VAL A 55 1.25 -7.65 -7.11
CA VAL A 55 0.31 -8.42 -6.31
C VAL A 55 1.12 -9.31 -5.38
N GLU A 56 0.81 -9.25 -4.11
CA GLU A 56 1.35 -10.15 -3.10
C GLU A 56 0.22 -10.91 -2.43
N SER A 57 0.43 -12.17 -2.15
CA SER A 57 -0.49 -12.99 -1.39
C SER A 57 0.30 -13.70 -0.29
N MET A 58 -0.23 -13.66 0.92
CA MET A 58 0.34 -14.39 2.04
C MET A 58 -0.75 -15.09 2.81
N MET A 59 -0.38 -16.18 3.46
CA MET A 59 -1.22 -16.88 4.41
C MET A 59 -0.60 -16.74 5.80
N ALA A 60 -1.43 -16.43 6.77
CA ALA A 60 -1.05 -16.34 8.16
C ALA A 60 -2.03 -17.16 9.02
N HIS A 61 -1.69 -17.38 10.27
CA HIS A 61 -2.58 -17.99 11.25
C HIS A 61 -2.82 -17.03 12.41
N VAL A 62 -4.02 -17.03 12.93
CA VAL A 62 -4.36 -16.28 14.13
C VAL A 62 -3.61 -16.85 15.31
N ARG A 63 -2.75 -16.06 15.94
CA ARG A 63 -1.98 -16.44 17.12
C ARG A 63 -2.67 -16.06 18.41
N SER A 64 -3.25 -14.87 18.46
CA SER A 64 -4.01 -14.37 19.60
C SER A 64 -5.04 -13.35 19.17
N ILE A 65 -6.08 -13.17 19.99
CA ILE A 65 -7.13 -12.17 19.78
C ILE A 65 -7.37 -11.45 21.11
N ASP A 66 -7.33 -10.14 21.07
CA ASP A 66 -7.83 -9.28 22.14
C ASP A 66 -9.18 -8.69 21.71
N TYR A 67 -10.26 -9.26 22.19
CA TYR A 67 -11.61 -8.80 21.84
C TYR A 67 -11.92 -7.43 22.44
N THR A 68 -11.29 -7.05 23.54
CA THR A 68 -11.51 -5.76 24.21
C THR A 68 -10.87 -4.63 23.43
N ARG A 69 -9.63 -4.84 22.99
CA ARG A 69 -8.89 -3.89 22.16
C ARG A 69 -9.20 -4.05 20.67
N ARG A 70 -9.89 -5.11 20.31
CA ARG A 70 -10.16 -5.51 18.93
C ARG A 70 -8.88 -5.70 18.13
N GLU A 71 -7.90 -6.39 18.71
CA GLU A 71 -6.61 -6.66 18.07
C GLU A 71 -6.49 -8.15 17.74
N ILE A 72 -5.97 -8.46 16.57
CA ILE A 72 -5.62 -9.82 16.14
C ILE A 72 -4.13 -9.87 15.88
N THR A 73 -3.43 -10.77 16.54
CA THR A 73 -2.03 -11.07 16.24
C THR A 73 -1.96 -12.23 15.26
N LEU A 74 -1.31 -12.01 14.15
CA LEU A 74 -1.11 -12.96 13.07
C LEU A 74 0.32 -13.49 13.07
N HIS A 75 0.48 -14.76 12.78
CA HIS A 75 1.75 -15.43 12.56
C HIS A 75 1.84 -15.86 11.10
N GLY A 76 2.68 -15.15 10.36
CA GLY A 76 2.90 -15.35 8.93
C GLY A 76 4.13 -16.21 8.61
N PRO A 77 4.42 -16.38 7.32
CA PRO A 77 5.59 -17.12 6.85
C PRO A 77 6.90 -16.54 7.37
N GLY A 78 7.88 -17.41 7.63
CA GLY A 78 9.19 -17.00 8.13
C GLY A 78 9.20 -16.49 9.57
N GLY A 79 8.17 -16.80 10.36
CA GLY A 79 8.09 -16.39 11.77
C GLY A 79 7.66 -14.94 11.99
N ARG A 80 7.22 -14.26 10.93
CA ARG A 80 6.73 -12.87 11.03
C ARG A 80 5.49 -12.82 11.91
N VAL A 81 5.50 -11.93 12.90
CA VAL A 81 4.36 -11.68 13.78
C VAL A 81 3.88 -10.26 13.56
N GLU A 82 2.58 -10.07 13.35
CA GLU A 82 1.97 -8.77 13.12
C GLU A 82 0.65 -8.66 13.88
N THR A 83 0.42 -7.51 14.52
CA THR A 83 -0.83 -7.24 15.23
C THR A 83 -1.62 -6.21 14.42
N LEU A 84 -2.86 -6.58 14.11
CA LEU A 84 -3.81 -5.75 13.37
C LEU A 84 -4.93 -5.31 14.29
N GLU A 85 -5.24 -4.02 14.27
CA GLU A 85 -6.44 -3.48 14.89
C GLU A 85 -7.64 -3.72 13.95
N VAL A 86 -8.69 -4.33 14.48
CA VAL A 86 -9.91 -4.64 13.74
C VAL A 86 -10.94 -3.56 13.97
N GLY A 87 -11.27 -2.80 12.94
CA GLY A 87 -12.20 -1.69 13.03
C GLY A 87 -13.59 -2.11 13.57
N PRO A 88 -14.35 -1.17 14.18
CA PRO A 88 -15.65 -1.42 14.82
C PRO A 88 -16.70 -1.96 13.85
N GLU A 89 -16.43 -1.78 12.63
CA GLU A 89 -17.25 -2.24 11.54
C GLU A 89 -17.21 -3.75 11.30
N VAL A 90 -16.22 -4.47 11.75
CA VAL A 90 -16.18 -5.94 11.73
C VAL A 90 -17.02 -6.45 12.90
N LYS A 91 -18.28 -6.80 12.62
CA LYS A 91 -19.24 -7.17 13.67
C LYS A 91 -19.08 -8.59 14.22
N ASN A 92 -18.31 -9.43 13.51
CA ASN A 92 -18.22 -10.86 13.81
C ASN A 92 -16.81 -11.27 14.25
N LEU A 93 -16.11 -10.39 14.98
CA LEU A 93 -14.77 -10.68 15.49
C LEU A 93 -14.74 -11.91 16.39
N GLU A 94 -15.80 -12.13 17.14
CA GLU A 94 -16.00 -13.29 18.01
C GLU A 94 -16.06 -14.63 17.29
N ARG A 95 -16.26 -14.63 15.98
CA ARG A 95 -16.21 -15.85 15.15
C ARG A 95 -14.81 -16.24 14.74
N ILE A 96 -13.84 -15.34 14.91
CA ILE A 96 -12.45 -15.62 14.64
C ILE A 96 -11.86 -16.31 15.87
N SER A 97 -11.14 -17.38 15.64
CA SER A 97 -10.51 -18.17 16.69
C SER A 97 -9.00 -18.28 16.48
N VAL A 98 -8.27 -18.51 17.59
CA VAL A 98 -6.85 -18.84 17.51
C VAL A 98 -6.66 -20.12 16.68
N GLY A 99 -5.73 -20.08 15.74
CA GLY A 99 -5.46 -21.14 14.78
C GLY A 99 -6.15 -20.95 13.43
N ASP A 100 -7.15 -20.08 13.33
CA ASP A 100 -7.80 -19.82 12.05
C ASP A 100 -6.80 -19.32 11.01
N ARG A 101 -7.06 -19.68 9.75
CA ARG A 101 -6.25 -19.30 8.61
C ARG A 101 -6.71 -17.95 8.06
N VAL A 102 -5.76 -17.03 7.87
CA VAL A 102 -6.01 -15.71 7.30
C VAL A 102 -5.29 -15.61 5.96
N ASN A 103 -6.04 -15.46 4.89
CA ASN A 103 -5.51 -15.19 3.57
C ASN A 103 -5.50 -13.67 3.36
N ILE A 104 -4.32 -13.13 3.07
CA ILE A 104 -4.12 -11.70 2.83
C ILE A 104 -3.66 -11.55 1.38
N ARG A 105 -4.34 -10.70 0.64
CA ARG A 105 -3.97 -10.33 -0.72
C ARG A 105 -3.80 -8.83 -0.82
N TYR A 106 -2.60 -8.41 -1.16
CA TYR A 106 -2.25 -7.02 -1.39
C TYR A 106 -2.06 -6.77 -2.88
N ARG A 107 -2.64 -5.69 -3.37
CA ARG A 107 -2.46 -5.19 -4.73
C ARG A 107 -2.05 -3.75 -4.68
N GLU A 108 -1.14 -3.38 -5.55
CA GLU A 108 -0.66 -2.03 -5.69
C GLU A 108 -0.50 -1.72 -7.18
N GLY A 109 -0.85 -0.50 -7.57
CA GLY A 109 -0.74 -0.06 -8.96
C GLY A 109 -0.43 1.43 -9.06
N LEU A 110 0.36 1.79 -10.04
CA LEU A 110 0.70 3.16 -10.38
C LEU A 110 0.51 3.38 -11.87
N VAL A 111 -0.16 4.47 -12.21
CA VAL A 111 -0.36 4.95 -13.58
C VAL A 111 0.22 6.35 -13.66
N LEU A 112 1.11 6.56 -14.61
CA LEU A 112 1.77 7.85 -14.88
C LEU A 112 1.42 8.32 -16.29
N ARG A 113 0.93 9.55 -16.39
CA ARG A 113 0.68 10.24 -17.67
C ARG A 113 1.54 11.47 -17.74
N PHE A 114 2.34 11.61 -18.78
CA PHE A 114 3.18 12.80 -18.97
C PHE A 114 2.33 14.08 -18.95
N GLN A 115 2.81 15.07 -18.23
CA GLN A 115 2.18 16.38 -18.11
C GLN A 115 3.06 17.40 -18.83
N PRO A 116 2.58 18.02 -19.92
CA PRO A 116 3.33 19.02 -20.64
C PRO A 116 3.71 20.21 -19.74
N PRO A 117 4.85 20.88 -20.00
CA PRO A 117 5.23 22.10 -19.31
C PRO A 117 4.13 23.17 -19.39
N GLY A 118 3.97 23.95 -18.32
CA GLY A 118 2.97 25.04 -18.23
C GLY A 118 1.58 24.60 -17.80
N ARG A 119 1.33 23.30 -17.64
CA ARG A 119 0.09 22.81 -17.05
C ARG A 119 0.16 22.90 -15.52
N GLU A 120 -0.90 23.41 -14.90
CA GLU A 120 -1.00 23.46 -13.44
C GLU A 120 -0.98 22.06 -12.82
N ASP A 121 -0.34 21.97 -11.66
CA ASP A 121 -0.30 20.73 -10.90
C ASP A 121 -1.69 20.39 -10.37
N ALA A 122 -2.11 19.15 -10.56
CA ALA A 122 -3.37 18.68 -9.99
C ALA A 122 -3.27 18.67 -8.46
N ALA A 123 -4.28 19.22 -7.79
CA ALA A 123 -4.40 19.12 -6.34
C ALA A 123 -4.41 17.65 -5.92
N PRO A 124 -3.69 17.31 -4.85
CA PRO A 124 -3.68 15.94 -4.37
C PRO A 124 -5.06 15.53 -3.86
N GLU A 125 -5.54 14.40 -4.33
CA GLU A 125 -6.80 13.80 -3.94
C GLU A 125 -6.53 12.40 -3.39
N ILE A 126 -7.08 12.08 -2.23
CA ILE A 126 -7.00 10.75 -1.62
C ILE A 126 -8.42 10.29 -1.31
N SER A 127 -8.76 9.10 -1.78
CA SER A 127 -10.02 8.44 -1.46
C SER A 127 -9.75 7.05 -0.85
N LYS A 128 -10.60 6.68 0.10
CA LYS A 128 -10.56 5.39 0.77
C LYS A 128 -11.94 4.75 0.68
N ASP A 129 -11.98 3.50 0.26
CA ASP A 129 -13.17 2.68 0.19
C ASP A 129 -12.95 1.38 0.97
N VAL A 130 -13.92 1.01 1.79
CA VAL A 130 -13.89 -0.24 2.56
C VAL A 130 -15.12 -1.04 2.21
N LYS A 131 -14.92 -2.17 1.52
CA LYS A 131 -15.98 -3.12 1.21
C LYS A 131 -15.86 -4.35 2.09
N ARG A 132 -16.99 -4.82 2.57
CA ARG A 132 -17.10 -6.06 3.34
C ARG A 132 -18.04 -6.99 2.63
N THR A 133 -17.66 -8.24 2.64
CA THR A 133 -18.48 -9.32 2.13
C THR A 133 -18.51 -10.37 3.25
N GLY A 134 -19.60 -10.43 3.97
CA GLY A 134 -19.86 -11.48 4.95
C GLY A 134 -21.08 -12.26 4.46
N MET A 135 -20.86 -13.32 3.73
CA MET A 135 -21.88 -14.35 3.48
C MET A 135 -21.43 -15.65 4.15
N GLY A 136 -22.18 -16.12 5.14
CA GLY A 136 -21.90 -17.37 5.83
C GLY A 136 -20.72 -17.28 6.82
N ASP A 137 -19.94 -18.35 6.90
CA ASP A 137 -18.87 -18.53 7.90
C ASP A 137 -17.55 -17.85 7.53
N VAL A 138 -17.43 -17.25 6.35
CA VAL A 138 -16.20 -16.60 5.90
C VAL A 138 -16.28 -15.11 6.15
N LEU A 139 -15.41 -14.61 7.00
CA LEU A 139 -15.20 -13.18 7.20
C LEU A 139 -14.24 -12.66 6.16
N SER A 140 -14.68 -11.74 5.32
CA SER A 140 -13.82 -11.12 4.32
C SER A 140 -14.04 -9.62 4.23
N GLY A 141 -12.96 -8.90 3.91
CA GLY A 141 -13.01 -7.47 3.71
C GLY A 141 -11.97 -7.03 2.68
N THR A 142 -12.26 -5.94 2.01
CA THR A 142 -11.32 -5.28 1.10
C THR A 142 -11.28 -3.80 1.43
N GLU A 143 -10.09 -3.30 1.67
CA GLU A 143 -9.80 -1.87 1.76
C GLU A 143 -9.11 -1.43 0.48
N THR A 144 -9.57 -0.34 -0.12
CA THR A 144 -8.96 0.26 -1.30
C THR A 144 -8.65 1.72 -1.01
N VAL A 145 -7.42 2.12 -1.29
CA VAL A 145 -6.98 3.51 -1.28
C VAL A 145 -6.61 3.91 -2.69
N ARG A 146 -7.06 5.08 -3.10
CA ARG A 146 -6.65 5.73 -4.34
C ARG A 146 -6.11 7.11 -4.03
N ALA A 147 -5.00 7.45 -4.67
CA ALA A 147 -4.42 8.78 -4.58
C ALA A 147 -4.11 9.30 -5.99
N ARG A 148 -4.39 10.56 -6.22
CA ARG A 148 -4.12 11.26 -7.48
C ARG A 148 -3.37 12.55 -7.18
N GLY A 149 -2.56 12.98 -8.14
CA GLY A 149 -1.84 14.25 -8.05
C GLY A 149 -0.73 14.31 -9.07
N THR A 150 0.03 15.38 -9.04
CA THR A 150 1.21 15.54 -9.89
C THR A 150 2.46 15.07 -9.14
N VAL A 151 3.29 14.30 -9.82
CA VAL A 151 4.61 13.88 -9.33
C VAL A 151 5.69 14.42 -10.26
N THR A 152 6.86 14.72 -9.69
CA THR A 152 8.02 15.24 -10.43
C THR A 152 9.16 14.22 -10.36
N VAL A 153 9.83 13.99 -11.47
CA VAL A 153 11.04 13.18 -11.53
C VAL A 153 12.20 13.95 -10.88
N THR A 154 12.79 13.41 -9.84
CA THR A 154 13.91 14.04 -9.13
C THR A 154 15.26 13.35 -9.36
N ALA A 155 15.25 12.07 -9.73
CA ALA A 155 16.45 11.33 -10.10
C ALA A 155 16.14 10.19 -11.06
N ILE A 156 17.13 9.82 -11.88
CA ILE A 156 17.06 8.68 -12.79
C ILE A 156 18.40 7.95 -12.71
N ASP A 157 18.34 6.68 -12.38
CA ASP A 157 19.46 5.76 -12.50
C ASP A 157 19.21 4.85 -13.71
N ALA A 158 19.89 5.14 -14.80
CA ALA A 158 19.75 4.40 -16.05
C ALA A 158 20.26 2.95 -15.94
N ALA A 159 21.26 2.69 -15.11
CA ALA A 159 21.86 1.36 -14.97
C ALA A 159 20.91 0.39 -14.27
N SER A 160 20.28 0.80 -13.17
CA SER A 160 19.27 0.01 -12.46
C SER A 160 17.86 0.24 -12.98
N ARG A 161 17.67 1.17 -13.92
CA ARG A 161 16.38 1.64 -14.43
C ARG A 161 15.45 2.15 -13.33
N ALA A 162 16.03 2.74 -12.28
CA ALA A 162 15.27 3.30 -11.18
C ALA A 162 14.97 4.79 -11.41
N VAL A 163 13.74 5.18 -11.13
CA VAL A 163 13.26 6.57 -11.23
C VAL A 163 12.74 7.00 -9.88
N THR A 164 13.26 8.12 -9.37
CA THR A 164 12.77 8.73 -8.14
C THR A 164 11.71 9.77 -8.48
N LEU A 165 10.54 9.58 -7.93
CA LEU A 165 9.38 10.45 -8.07
C LEU A 165 9.12 11.19 -6.77
N GLN A 166 8.93 12.49 -6.83
CA GLN A 166 8.52 13.31 -5.70
C GLN A 166 7.04 13.69 -5.84
N GLY A 167 6.25 13.38 -4.83
CA GLY A 167 4.84 13.74 -4.76
C GLY A 167 4.59 15.14 -4.19
N PRO A 168 3.33 15.60 -4.14
CA PRO A 168 2.95 16.96 -3.70
C PRO A 168 3.39 17.30 -2.27
N GLY A 169 3.53 16.31 -1.40
CA GLY A 169 4.00 16.49 -0.01
C GLY A 169 5.53 16.45 0.16
N GLY A 170 6.31 16.52 -0.94
CA GLY A 170 7.77 16.43 -0.89
C GLY A 170 8.34 15.03 -0.64
N LYS A 171 7.49 14.04 -0.40
CA LYS A 171 7.93 12.65 -0.22
C LYS A 171 8.40 12.07 -1.55
N THR A 172 9.47 11.30 -1.49
CA THR A 172 10.05 10.65 -2.65
C THR A 172 9.82 9.14 -2.64
N HIS A 173 9.63 8.57 -3.82
CA HIS A 173 9.46 7.13 -4.03
C HIS A 173 10.27 6.69 -5.23
N VAL A 174 10.88 5.54 -5.11
CA VAL A 174 11.63 4.91 -6.21
C VAL A 174 10.72 3.90 -6.89
N VAL A 175 10.56 4.05 -8.19
CA VAL A 175 9.89 3.07 -9.07
C VAL A 175 10.89 2.49 -10.04
N LYS A 176 10.65 1.29 -10.52
CA LYS A 176 11.50 0.63 -11.51
C LYS A 176 10.84 0.70 -12.89
N ALA A 177 11.53 1.20 -13.88
CA ALA A 177 11.08 1.18 -15.27
C ALA A 177 11.38 -0.20 -15.89
N GLY A 178 10.37 -0.87 -16.40
CA GLY A 178 10.51 -2.12 -17.15
C GLY A 178 11.19 -1.90 -18.50
N PRO A 179 11.60 -2.98 -19.19
CA PRO A 179 12.33 -2.89 -20.45
C PRO A 179 11.57 -2.12 -21.54
N ASP A 180 10.24 -2.21 -21.54
CA ASP A 180 9.38 -1.60 -22.57
C ASP A 180 9.11 -0.11 -22.30
N VAL A 181 9.59 0.44 -21.19
CA VAL A 181 9.47 1.87 -20.89
C VAL A 181 10.66 2.62 -21.48
N ALA A 182 10.40 3.58 -22.39
CA ALA A 182 11.40 4.41 -23.04
C ALA A 182 11.99 5.45 -22.04
N LEU A 183 12.88 4.98 -21.15
CA LEU A 183 13.46 5.78 -20.07
C LEU A 183 14.36 6.92 -20.59
N ASP A 184 14.92 6.78 -21.78
CA ASP A 184 15.72 7.77 -22.50
C ASP A 184 14.93 9.06 -22.84
N ARG A 185 13.61 8.98 -22.86
CA ARG A 185 12.70 10.11 -23.09
C ARG A 185 12.30 10.84 -21.82
N VAL A 186 12.62 10.31 -20.65
CA VAL A 186 12.28 10.88 -19.35
C VAL A 186 13.46 11.68 -18.81
N LYS A 187 13.19 12.87 -18.28
CA LYS A 187 14.22 13.77 -17.73
C LYS A 187 13.90 14.16 -16.30
N VAL A 188 14.95 14.49 -15.54
CA VAL A 188 14.78 15.13 -14.23
C VAL A 188 14.07 16.46 -14.42
N GLY A 189 13.04 16.71 -13.61
CA GLY A 189 12.13 17.84 -13.73
C GLY A 189 10.84 17.55 -14.51
N ASP A 190 10.76 16.43 -15.22
CA ASP A 190 9.51 16.04 -15.89
C ASP A 190 8.40 15.79 -14.86
N LYS A 191 7.20 16.22 -15.23
CA LYS A 191 6.00 16.05 -14.43
C LYS A 191 5.07 15.01 -15.02
N PHE A 192 4.43 14.27 -14.13
CA PHE A 192 3.44 13.27 -14.50
C PHE A 192 2.18 13.41 -13.64
N ALA A 193 1.02 13.39 -14.27
CA ALA A 193 -0.22 13.13 -13.56
C ALA A 193 -0.21 11.65 -13.11
N ALA A 194 -0.16 11.44 -11.81
CA ALA A 194 -0.08 10.12 -11.20
C ALA A 194 -1.42 9.68 -10.62
N THR A 195 -1.77 8.43 -10.83
CA THR A 195 -2.83 7.74 -10.12
C THR A 195 -2.24 6.50 -9.46
N TYR A 196 -2.23 6.52 -8.15
CA TYR A 196 -1.84 5.38 -7.31
C TYR A 196 -3.09 4.69 -6.79
N SER A 197 -3.04 3.37 -6.72
CA SER A 197 -4.07 2.57 -6.08
C SER A 197 -3.44 1.45 -5.27
N ALA A 198 -3.96 1.22 -4.07
CA ALA A 198 -3.63 0.06 -3.26
C ALA A 198 -4.92 -0.60 -2.77
N ALA A 199 -4.95 -1.91 -2.76
CA ALA A 199 -6.04 -2.67 -2.22
C ALA A 199 -5.51 -3.83 -1.38
N MET A 200 -6.05 -3.98 -0.18
CA MET A 200 -5.82 -5.12 0.68
C MET A 200 -7.12 -5.89 0.83
N ALA A 201 -7.10 -7.15 0.47
CA ALA A 201 -8.19 -8.08 0.73
C ALA A 201 -7.75 -9.08 1.81
N LEU A 202 -8.63 -9.32 2.75
CA LEU A 202 -8.42 -10.24 3.86
C LEU A 202 -9.61 -11.20 3.94
N SER A 203 -9.34 -12.49 4.08
CA SER A 203 -10.36 -13.50 4.35
C SER A 203 -9.90 -14.44 5.44
N VAL A 204 -10.80 -14.81 6.33
CA VAL A 204 -10.55 -15.75 7.43
C VAL A 204 -11.30 -17.04 7.15
N GLU A 205 -10.56 -18.15 7.16
CA GLU A 205 -11.10 -19.50 7.01
C GLU A 205 -10.98 -20.20 8.36
N PRO A 206 -12.12 -20.59 8.97
CA PRO A 206 -12.10 -21.35 10.21
C PRO A 206 -11.41 -22.71 10.03
N VAL A 207 -10.53 -23.04 10.96
CA VAL A 207 -10.00 -24.41 11.01
C VAL A 207 -11.04 -25.30 11.70
N ARG A 208 -11.49 -26.33 10.98
CA ARG A 208 -12.40 -27.35 11.56
C ARG A 208 -11.70 -27.99 12.75
N ARG A 209 -12.26 -27.83 13.92
CA ARG A 209 -11.89 -28.59 15.11
C ARG A 209 -12.73 -29.85 15.11
N GLU A 210 -12.09 -31.01 14.96
CA GLU A 210 -12.68 -32.31 15.24
C GLU A 210 -12.89 -32.49 16.74
#